data_4ca97fc3e9db92951708a15bebaf937c
#
_entry.id   4ca97fc3e9db92951708a15bebaf937c
#
_cell.length_a   1.000
_cell.length_b   1.000
_cell.length_c   1.000
_cell.angle_alpha   90.00
_cell.angle_beta   90.00
_cell.angle_gamma   90.00
#
_symmetry.space_group_name_H-M   'P 1'
#
loop_
_entity.id
_entity.type
_entity.pdbx_description
1 polymer ?
#
loop_
_entity_poly.entity_id
_entity_poly.type
_entity_poly.pdbx_seq_one_letter_code
_entity_poly.pdbx_strand_id
1 'polypeptide(L)'
;MKESYCEKERSKLEKLNKFQLSNKFKKIGWSVVAIAFVLMIAKKFVDEPVWVKPVLNNIFILGLLLVSLAKEKIEDEYIDSLRSQSYRLAFVIGVIYSIVQPLVEYVVDYLIGGDDATMGFSYFQVLIFMLIVQIMFFYQLKRYNR
;
A
#
# COMPACT_ATOMS: atom_id res chain seq x y z
N MET A 1 39.91 -6.93 12.02
CA MET A 1 38.97 -5.92 12.55
C MET A 1 37.94 -5.44 11.49
N LYS A 2 38.32 -5.19 10.26
CA LYS A 2 37.38 -4.81 9.17
C LYS A 2 36.36 -5.91 8.79
N GLU A 3 36.75 -7.18 8.79
CA GLU A 3 35.83 -8.32 8.47
C GLU A 3 34.68 -8.44 9.48
N SER A 4 34.94 -8.24 10.77
CA SER A 4 33.93 -8.31 11.83
C SER A 4 32.85 -7.20 11.71
N TYR A 5 33.22 -6.03 11.19
CA TYR A 5 32.25 -4.94 10.95
C TYR A 5 31.37 -5.25 9.73
N CYS A 6 31.94 -5.75 8.64
CA CYS A 6 31.19 -6.18 7.46
C CYS A 6 30.21 -7.32 7.76
N GLU A 7 30.59 -8.29 8.57
CA GLU A 7 29.70 -9.38 8.99
C GLU A 7 28.54 -8.88 9.86
N LYS A 8 28.81 -7.96 10.79
CA LYS A 8 27.76 -7.33 11.62
C LYS A 8 26.78 -6.49 10.79
N GLU A 9 27.29 -5.74 9.82
CA GLU A 9 26.42 -4.98 8.93
C GLU A 9 25.60 -5.88 8.02
N ARG A 10 26.21 -6.93 7.48
CA ARG A 10 25.54 -7.94 6.66
C ARG A 10 24.42 -8.63 7.44
N SER A 11 24.67 -9.02 8.68
CA SER A 11 23.64 -9.64 9.54
C SER A 11 22.49 -8.68 9.89
N LYS A 12 22.77 -7.38 10.03
CA LYS A 12 21.73 -6.34 10.22
C LYS A 12 20.90 -6.14 8.96
N LEU A 13 21.54 -6.09 7.79
CA LEU A 13 20.85 -5.97 6.50
C LEU A 13 19.99 -7.22 6.22
N GLU A 14 20.47 -8.42 6.53
CA GLU A 14 19.69 -9.66 6.41
C GLU A 14 18.47 -9.66 7.34
N LYS A 15 18.59 -9.13 8.56
CA LYS A 15 17.46 -8.97 9.48
C LYS A 15 16.45 -7.94 8.98
N LEU A 16 16.90 -6.86 8.37
CA LEU A 16 16.03 -5.85 7.75
C LEU A 16 15.32 -6.41 6.51
N ASN A 17 16.02 -7.17 5.67
CA ASN A 17 15.42 -7.83 4.50
C ASN A 17 14.40 -8.92 4.89
N LYS A 18 14.57 -9.53 6.07
CA LYS A 18 13.63 -10.52 6.62
C LYS A 18 12.56 -9.90 7.52
N PHE A 19 12.44 -8.56 7.55
CA PHE A 19 11.42 -7.89 8.33
C PHE A 19 10.04 -8.18 7.75
N GLN A 20 9.38 -9.16 8.33
CA GLN A 20 8.05 -9.60 7.95
C GLN A 20 7.24 -9.85 9.22
N LEU A 21 5.97 -9.44 9.18
CA LEU A 21 5.04 -9.61 10.29
C LEU A 21 4.44 -11.03 10.28
N SER A 22 4.22 -11.60 11.47
CA SER A 22 3.57 -12.92 11.62
C SER A 22 2.22 -12.97 10.89
N ASN A 23 1.82 -14.14 10.40
CA ASN A 23 0.53 -14.38 9.71
C ASN A 23 -0.70 -13.90 10.51
N LYS A 24 -0.61 -13.80 11.84
CA LYS A 24 -1.68 -13.23 12.68
C LYS A 24 -2.01 -11.78 12.30
N PHE A 25 -1.00 -10.99 11.94
CA PHE A 25 -1.15 -9.59 11.51
C PHE A 25 -1.89 -9.45 10.18
N LYS A 26 -1.91 -10.48 9.33
CA LYS A 26 -2.68 -10.48 8.10
C LYS A 26 -4.19 -10.39 8.37
N LYS A 27 -4.69 -11.17 9.34
CA LYS A 27 -6.10 -11.13 9.74
C LYS A 27 -6.47 -9.79 10.38
N ILE A 28 -5.57 -9.27 11.25
CA ILE A 28 -5.73 -7.97 11.89
C ILE A 28 -5.76 -6.86 10.83
N GLY A 29 -4.82 -6.87 9.88
CA GLY A 29 -4.77 -5.90 8.79
C GLY A 29 -6.05 -5.88 7.96
N TRP A 30 -6.57 -7.04 7.56
CA TRP A 30 -7.84 -7.11 6.84
C TRP A 30 -9.03 -6.61 7.66
N SER A 31 -9.08 -6.89 8.96
CA SER A 31 -10.12 -6.36 9.85
C SER A 31 -10.03 -4.83 9.95
N VAL A 32 -8.83 -4.28 10.10
CA VAL A 32 -8.62 -2.81 10.15
C VAL A 32 -9.04 -2.16 8.84
N VAL A 33 -8.67 -2.73 7.68
CA VAL A 33 -9.08 -2.23 6.36
C VAL A 33 -10.60 -2.24 6.22
N ALA A 34 -11.26 -3.34 6.59
CA ALA A 34 -12.71 -3.47 6.51
C ALA A 34 -13.43 -2.43 7.40
N ILE A 35 -12.99 -2.29 8.65
CA ILE A 35 -13.56 -1.31 9.59
C ILE A 35 -13.35 0.11 9.08
N ALA A 36 -12.14 0.46 8.66
CA ALA A 36 -11.84 1.79 8.12
C ALA A 36 -12.69 2.08 6.87
N PHE A 37 -12.87 1.10 5.98
CA PHE A 37 -13.69 1.25 4.78
C PHE A 37 -15.16 1.50 5.12
N VAL A 38 -15.73 0.74 6.06
CA VAL A 38 -17.11 0.95 6.55
C VAL A 38 -17.28 2.33 7.16
N LEU A 39 -16.31 2.79 7.98
CA LEU A 39 -16.33 4.12 8.57
C LEU A 39 -16.22 5.23 7.50
N MET A 40 -15.42 5.01 6.43
CA MET A 40 -15.34 5.95 5.31
C MET A 40 -16.67 6.09 4.54
N ILE A 41 -17.45 5.02 4.46
CA ILE A 41 -18.80 5.06 3.86
C ILE A 41 -19.79 5.73 4.82
N ALA A 42 -19.78 5.32 6.09
CA ALA A 42 -20.70 5.83 7.12
C ALA A 42 -20.60 7.36 7.28
N LYS A 43 -19.38 7.91 7.16
CA LYS A 43 -19.14 9.34 7.29
C LYS A 43 -19.83 10.19 6.19
N LYS A 44 -20.27 9.59 5.08
CA LYS A 44 -21.05 10.32 4.06
C LYS A 44 -22.45 10.68 4.54
N PHE A 45 -22.90 10.05 5.62
CA PHE A 45 -24.24 10.23 6.20
C PHE A 45 -24.24 11.10 7.46
N VAL A 46 -23.07 11.49 7.96
CA VAL A 46 -22.91 12.25 9.20
C VAL A 46 -21.97 13.40 8.95
N ASP A 47 -22.37 14.61 9.38
CA ASP A 47 -21.50 15.80 9.34
C ASP A 47 -20.38 15.66 10.37
N GLU A 48 -19.20 15.32 9.92
CA GLU A 48 -18.04 15.10 10.77
C GLU A 48 -16.99 16.22 10.68
N PRO A 49 -16.20 16.45 11.75
CA PRO A 49 -15.11 17.42 11.73
C PRO A 49 -14.04 17.07 10.70
N VAL A 50 -13.43 18.10 10.11
CA VAL A 50 -12.49 18.02 8.97
C VAL A 50 -11.27 17.10 9.23
N TRP A 51 -10.87 16.95 10.48
CA TRP A 51 -9.72 16.14 10.88
C TRP A 51 -9.96 14.61 10.82
N VAL A 52 -11.22 14.17 10.80
CA VAL A 52 -11.56 12.73 10.74
C VAL A 52 -11.12 12.11 9.41
N LYS A 53 -11.24 12.84 8.31
CA LYS A 53 -10.85 12.35 6.97
C LYS A 53 -9.37 11.92 6.89
N PRO A 54 -8.38 12.74 7.28
CA PRO A 54 -6.98 12.32 7.23
C PRO A 54 -6.66 11.18 8.19
N VAL A 55 -7.31 11.14 9.37
CA VAL A 55 -7.11 10.04 10.34
C VAL A 55 -7.60 8.71 9.77
N LEU A 56 -8.79 8.66 9.17
CA LEU A 56 -9.31 7.45 8.54
C LEU A 56 -8.44 6.98 7.37
N ASN A 57 -7.96 7.90 6.54
CA ASN A 57 -7.04 7.57 5.45
C ASN A 57 -5.74 6.95 5.98
N ASN A 58 -5.17 7.49 7.06
CA ASN A 58 -3.97 6.93 7.69
C ASN A 58 -4.23 5.52 8.25
N ILE A 59 -5.35 5.31 8.94
CA ILE A 59 -5.73 3.99 9.47
C ILE A 59 -5.91 2.98 8.33
N PHE A 60 -6.53 3.39 7.24
CA PHE A 60 -6.72 2.55 6.06
C PHE A 60 -5.37 2.14 5.43
N ILE A 61 -4.45 3.09 5.25
CA ILE A 61 -3.10 2.83 4.74
C ILE A 61 -2.32 1.90 5.67
N LEU A 62 -2.39 2.11 6.99
CA LEU A 62 -1.74 1.23 7.97
C LEU A 62 -2.31 -0.19 7.90
N GLY A 63 -3.62 -0.34 7.74
CA GLY A 63 -4.24 -1.65 7.54
C GLY A 63 -3.73 -2.36 6.29
N LEU A 64 -3.68 -1.67 5.15
CA LEU A 64 -3.12 -2.20 3.90
C LEU A 64 -1.63 -2.56 4.04
N LEU A 65 -0.86 -1.73 4.73
CA LEU A 65 0.55 -1.97 4.99
C LEU A 65 0.75 -3.24 5.84
N LEU A 66 -0.05 -3.43 6.88
CA LEU A 66 -0.03 -4.64 7.70
C LEU A 66 -0.32 -5.89 6.87
N VAL A 67 -1.32 -5.84 5.97
CA VAL A 67 -1.63 -6.96 5.06
C VAL A 67 -0.45 -7.23 4.11
N SER A 68 0.15 -6.18 3.57
CA SER A 68 1.28 -6.25 2.63
C SER A 68 2.53 -6.89 3.25
N LEU A 69 2.84 -6.54 4.51
CA LEU A 69 4.02 -7.04 5.24
C LEU A 69 3.80 -8.39 5.95
N ALA A 70 2.56 -8.85 6.07
CA ALA A 70 2.24 -10.07 6.80
C ALA A 70 2.68 -11.33 6.05
N LYS A 71 3.32 -12.27 6.77
CA LYS A 71 3.74 -13.58 6.26
C LYS A 71 2.55 -14.45 5.83
N GLU A 72 2.78 -15.27 4.81
CA GLU A 72 1.90 -16.38 4.46
C GLU A 72 2.07 -17.55 5.45
N LYS A 73 1.12 -18.49 5.46
CA LYS A 73 1.21 -19.70 6.33
C LYS A 73 2.39 -20.60 5.95
N ILE A 74 2.66 -20.71 4.66
CA ILE A 74 3.77 -21.44 4.09
C ILE A 74 4.57 -20.41 3.32
N GLU A 75 5.70 -20.02 3.84
CA GLU A 75 6.56 -19.00 3.25
C GLU A 75 7.87 -19.66 2.84
N ASP A 76 7.95 -20.01 1.56
CA ASP A 76 9.14 -20.54 0.89
C ASP A 76 9.91 -19.37 0.26
N GLU A 77 11.16 -19.56 -0.09
CA GLU A 77 11.97 -18.59 -0.85
C GLU A 77 11.27 -18.12 -2.11
N TYR A 78 10.46 -18.99 -2.70
CA TYR A 78 9.63 -18.68 -3.84
C TYR A 78 8.56 -17.62 -3.54
N ILE A 79 7.82 -17.73 -2.44
CA ILE A 79 6.81 -16.76 -2.00
C ILE A 79 7.44 -15.40 -1.68
N ASP A 80 8.62 -15.40 -1.09
CA ASP A 80 9.38 -14.18 -0.82
C ASP A 80 9.82 -13.49 -2.12
N SER A 81 10.26 -14.27 -3.11
CA SER A 81 10.57 -13.78 -4.45
C SER A 81 9.35 -13.14 -5.14
N LEU A 82 8.18 -13.79 -5.09
CA LEU A 82 6.94 -13.24 -5.65
C LEU A 82 6.52 -11.93 -4.97
N ARG A 83 6.69 -11.86 -3.66
CA ARG A 83 6.44 -10.65 -2.88
C ARG A 83 7.35 -9.50 -3.31
N SER A 84 8.65 -9.75 -3.41
CA SER A 84 9.63 -8.79 -3.89
C SER A 84 9.32 -8.31 -5.31
N GLN A 85 8.88 -9.21 -6.18
CA GLN A 85 8.46 -8.86 -7.54
C GLN A 85 7.21 -7.98 -7.54
N SER A 86 6.22 -8.28 -6.70
CA SER A 86 5.00 -7.47 -6.60
C SER A 86 5.27 -6.06 -6.08
N TYR A 87 6.21 -5.88 -5.14
CA TYR A 87 6.65 -4.55 -4.69
C TYR A 87 7.31 -3.74 -5.80
N ARG A 88 8.20 -4.36 -6.57
CA ARG A 88 8.85 -3.68 -7.71
C ARG A 88 7.84 -3.21 -8.75
N LEU A 89 6.88 -4.08 -9.11
CA LEU A 89 5.82 -3.73 -10.05
C LEU A 89 4.93 -2.60 -9.50
N ALA A 90 4.50 -2.70 -8.26
CA ALA A 90 3.67 -1.68 -7.62
C ALA A 90 4.38 -0.32 -7.57
N PHE A 91 5.69 -0.30 -7.29
CA PHE A 91 6.48 0.92 -7.28
C PHE A 91 6.50 1.58 -8.67
N VAL A 92 6.83 0.82 -9.72
CA VAL A 92 6.87 1.34 -11.09
C VAL A 92 5.49 1.87 -11.52
N ILE A 93 4.43 1.10 -11.27
CA ILE A 93 3.06 1.51 -11.62
C ILE A 93 2.64 2.75 -10.80
N GLY A 94 3.00 2.83 -9.53
CA GLY A 94 2.74 3.99 -8.69
C GLY A 94 3.43 5.26 -9.17
N VAL A 95 4.67 5.16 -9.63
CA VAL A 95 5.40 6.29 -10.23
C VAL A 95 4.71 6.74 -11.52
N ILE A 96 4.35 5.81 -12.41
CA ILE A 96 3.62 6.13 -13.65
C ILE A 96 2.29 6.81 -13.30
N TYR A 97 1.54 6.26 -12.36
CA TYR A 97 0.29 6.85 -11.88
C TYR A 97 0.49 8.29 -11.39
N SER A 98 1.52 8.55 -10.59
CA SER A 98 1.83 9.89 -10.05
C SER A 98 2.16 10.92 -11.15
N ILE A 99 2.74 10.47 -12.27
CA ILE A 99 3.06 11.34 -13.40
C ILE A 99 1.82 11.61 -14.25
N VAL A 100 0.97 10.60 -14.44
CA VAL A 100 -0.21 10.68 -15.32
C VAL A 100 -1.37 11.41 -14.62
N GLN A 101 -1.52 11.26 -13.31
CA GLN A 101 -2.64 11.82 -12.56
C GLN A 101 -2.84 13.33 -12.74
N PRO A 102 -1.82 14.19 -12.63
CA PRO A 102 -2.00 15.64 -12.86
C PRO A 102 -2.42 15.97 -14.29
N LEU A 103 -1.99 15.17 -15.27
CA LEU A 103 -2.41 15.35 -16.66
C LEU A 103 -3.88 14.99 -16.85
N VAL A 104 -4.33 13.92 -16.20
CA VAL A 104 -5.74 13.52 -16.23
C VAL A 104 -6.62 14.59 -15.55
N GLU A 105 -6.20 15.10 -14.40
CA GLU A 105 -6.91 16.21 -13.72
C GLU A 105 -7.02 17.43 -14.63
N TYR A 106 -5.93 17.86 -15.23
CA TYR A 106 -5.93 18.99 -16.15
C TYR A 106 -6.89 18.79 -17.35
N VAL A 107 -6.90 17.59 -17.94
CA VAL A 107 -7.79 17.28 -19.07
C VAL A 107 -9.26 17.25 -18.61
N VAL A 108 -9.54 16.69 -17.45
CA VAL A 108 -10.89 16.61 -16.89
C VAL A 108 -11.42 18.01 -16.59
N ASP A 109 -10.62 18.88 -15.97
CA ASP A 109 -11.00 20.27 -15.67
C ASP A 109 -11.26 21.05 -16.95
N TYR A 110 -10.46 20.85 -17.98
CA TYR A 110 -10.63 21.48 -19.30
C TYR A 110 -11.93 21.02 -20.01
N LEU A 111 -12.30 19.75 -19.91
CA LEU A 111 -13.48 19.17 -20.57
C LEU A 111 -14.79 19.44 -19.84
N ILE A 112 -14.78 19.45 -18.52
CA ILE A 112 -15.98 19.59 -17.69
C ILE A 112 -16.28 21.06 -17.37
N GLY A 113 -15.29 21.96 -17.49
CA GLY A 113 -15.47 23.41 -17.33
C GLY A 113 -15.91 23.82 -15.92
N GLY A 114 -15.51 23.06 -14.90
CA GLY A 114 -15.89 23.30 -13.51
C GLY A 114 -14.85 24.13 -12.76
N ASP A 115 -15.24 25.32 -12.31
CA ASP A 115 -14.43 26.15 -11.40
C ASP A 115 -14.19 25.50 -10.01
N ASP A 116 -14.84 24.37 -9.72
CA ASP A 116 -14.83 23.68 -8.43
C ASP A 116 -14.12 22.31 -8.45
N ALA A 117 -13.39 21.97 -9.50
CA ALA A 117 -12.67 20.70 -9.60
C ALA A 117 -11.39 20.67 -8.75
N THR A 118 -11.53 20.87 -7.46
CA THR A 118 -10.49 20.61 -6.47
C THR A 118 -10.45 19.13 -6.07
N MET A 119 -10.36 18.23 -7.05
CA MET A 119 -9.83 16.91 -6.78
C MET A 119 -8.31 17.01 -6.65
N GLY A 120 -7.85 17.77 -5.65
CA GLY A 120 -6.43 17.96 -5.41
C GLY A 120 -5.72 16.61 -5.29
N PHE A 121 -4.69 16.42 -6.12
CA PHE A 121 -3.79 15.29 -6.03
C PHE A 121 -3.37 15.05 -4.58
N SER A 122 -3.77 13.91 -4.01
CA SER A 122 -3.46 13.56 -2.64
C SER A 122 -2.41 12.44 -2.60
N TYR A 123 -1.32 12.67 -1.84
CA TYR A 123 -0.32 11.62 -1.58
C TYR A 123 -0.94 10.34 -0.98
N PHE A 124 -2.03 10.45 -0.23
CA PHE A 124 -2.79 9.30 0.27
C PHE A 124 -3.32 8.42 -0.86
N GLN A 125 -3.80 9.02 -1.94
CA GLN A 125 -4.33 8.31 -3.10
C GLN A 125 -3.24 7.46 -3.77
N VAL A 126 -2.04 8.02 -3.94
CA VAL A 126 -0.90 7.30 -4.51
C VAL A 126 -0.50 6.12 -3.62
N LEU A 127 -0.38 6.35 -2.31
CA LEU A 127 0.02 5.30 -1.36
C LEU A 127 -1.00 4.16 -1.31
N ILE A 128 -2.29 4.48 -1.24
CA ILE A 128 -3.38 3.49 -1.27
C ILE A 128 -3.32 2.69 -2.57
N PHE A 129 -3.19 3.38 -3.71
CA PHE A 129 -3.11 2.75 -5.02
C PHE A 129 -1.92 1.78 -5.11
N MET A 130 -0.71 2.22 -4.70
CA MET A 130 0.48 1.36 -4.70
C MET A 130 0.31 0.11 -3.84
N LEU A 131 -0.26 0.25 -2.63
CA LEU A 131 -0.47 -0.89 -1.73
C LEU A 131 -1.53 -1.86 -2.28
N ILE A 132 -2.62 -1.36 -2.86
CA ILE A 132 -3.64 -2.20 -3.49
C ILE A 132 -3.03 -2.96 -4.67
N VAL A 133 -2.30 -2.28 -5.55
CA VAL A 133 -1.62 -2.89 -6.71
C VAL A 133 -0.63 -3.96 -6.24
N GLN A 134 0.17 -3.69 -5.22
CA GLN A 134 1.12 -4.65 -4.66
C GLN A 134 0.41 -5.91 -4.15
N ILE A 135 -0.64 -5.75 -3.34
CA ILE A 135 -1.42 -6.88 -2.81
C ILE A 135 -2.05 -7.68 -3.95
N MET A 136 -2.65 -6.99 -4.93
CA MET A 136 -3.28 -7.61 -6.09
C MET A 136 -2.28 -8.45 -6.90
N PHE A 137 -1.12 -7.87 -7.26
CA PHE A 137 -0.08 -8.59 -8.01
C PHE A 137 0.48 -9.77 -7.23
N PHE A 138 0.69 -9.63 -5.93
CA PHE A 138 1.14 -10.73 -5.10
C PHE A 138 0.16 -11.91 -5.15
N TYR A 139 -1.15 -11.66 -5.01
CA TYR A 139 -2.15 -12.72 -5.12
C TYR A 139 -2.28 -13.31 -6.52
N GLN A 140 -2.17 -12.49 -7.57
CA GLN A 140 -2.19 -12.96 -8.95
C GLN A 140 -0.99 -13.84 -9.26
N LEU A 141 0.22 -13.40 -8.95
CA LEU A 141 1.45 -14.20 -9.15
C LEU A 141 1.38 -15.53 -8.39
N LYS A 142 0.90 -15.49 -7.15
CA LYS A 142 0.69 -16.70 -6.35
C LYS A 142 -0.34 -17.66 -6.98
N ARG A 143 -1.38 -17.12 -7.63
CA ARG A 143 -2.41 -17.94 -8.30
C ARG A 143 -1.92 -18.58 -9.58
N TYR A 144 -1.16 -17.83 -10.38
CA TYR A 144 -0.64 -18.31 -11.67
C TYR A 144 0.40 -19.42 -11.53
N ASN A 145 1.14 -19.44 -10.44
CA ASN A 145 2.26 -20.35 -10.21
C ASN A 145 1.89 -21.50 -9.26
N ARG A 146 0.63 -21.78 -9.05
CA ARG A 146 0.12 -22.89 -8.26
C ARG A 146 -0.32 -24.03 -9.17
#